data_23bde7b11e8f04cdc5cbb3992e113c0a
#
_entry.id   23bde7b11e8f04cdc5cbb3992e113c0a
#
_cell.length_a   1.000
_cell.length_b   1.000
_cell.length_c   1.000
_cell.angle_alpha   90.00
_cell.angle_beta   90.00
_cell.angle_gamma   90.00
#
_symmetry.space_group_name_H-M   'P 1'
#
loop_
_entity.id
_entity.type
_entity.pdbx_description
1 polymer ?
#
loop_
_entity_poly.entity_id
_entity_poly.type
_entity_poly.pdbx_seq_one_letter_code
_entity_poly.pdbx_strand_id
1 'polypeptide(L)'
;MHSFTDAERSLFDTLDTPAHVQDFLNTIPINHERDGVDTIKSPLRVVRENNAHCIEAAILGAYILSLHGYPPLLMYLKASRQDFDHVIAPFKERGFWGALSKTNHAVLRYREPVYKTIRELVMSLFHHQSYIHENTT
;
A
#
# COMPACT_ATOMS: atom_id res chain seq x y z
N MET A 1 25.44 8.52 5.60
CA MET A 1 24.68 8.08 4.43
C MET A 1 23.81 6.93 4.79
N HIS A 2 22.52 7.10 4.62
CA HIS A 2 21.57 6.10 5.04
C HIS A 2 21.17 5.26 3.84
N SER A 3 21.60 4.04 3.83
CA SER A 3 21.25 3.12 2.75
C SER A 3 20.92 1.78 3.36
N PHE A 4 20.25 0.95 2.56
CA PHE A 4 19.91 -0.38 3.02
C PHE A 4 21.15 -1.23 3.12
N THR A 5 21.15 -2.14 4.10
CA THR A 5 22.24 -3.10 4.24
C THR A 5 22.11 -4.19 3.18
N ASP A 6 23.18 -4.99 3.04
CA ASP A 6 23.12 -6.09 2.11
C ASP A 6 22.03 -7.08 2.47
N ALA A 7 21.81 -7.30 3.76
CA ALA A 7 20.75 -8.21 4.21
C ALA A 7 19.37 -7.67 3.82
N GLU A 8 19.18 -6.35 3.97
CA GLU A 8 17.91 -5.74 3.58
C GLU A 8 17.70 -5.83 2.08
N ARG A 9 18.75 -5.58 1.30
CA ARG A 9 18.65 -5.71 -0.15
C ARG A 9 18.36 -7.14 -0.58
N SER A 10 18.97 -8.10 0.09
CA SER A 10 18.72 -9.51 -0.21
C SER A 10 17.26 -9.84 0.08
N LEU A 11 16.71 -9.31 1.17
CA LEU A 11 15.31 -9.52 1.46
C LEU A 11 14.44 -8.96 0.33
N PHE A 12 14.70 -7.74 -0.09
CA PHE A 12 13.92 -7.13 -1.16
C PHE A 12 14.03 -7.90 -2.47
N ASP A 13 15.18 -8.51 -2.73
CA ASP A 13 15.35 -9.32 -3.94
C ASP A 13 14.42 -10.53 -3.94
N THR A 14 14.09 -11.06 -2.77
CA THR A 14 13.18 -12.19 -2.70
C THR A 14 11.71 -11.76 -2.84
N LEU A 15 11.43 -10.47 -2.69
CA LEU A 15 10.07 -9.95 -2.81
C LEU A 15 9.84 -9.52 -4.26
N ASP A 16 9.86 -10.48 -5.15
CA ASP A 16 9.89 -10.21 -6.58
C ASP A 16 8.53 -10.21 -7.25
N THR A 17 7.47 -10.40 -6.47
CA THR A 17 6.11 -10.30 -7.00
C THR A 17 5.29 -9.39 -6.09
N PRO A 18 4.24 -8.76 -6.62
CA PRO A 18 3.38 -7.93 -5.77
C PRO A 18 2.81 -8.70 -4.59
N ALA A 19 2.44 -9.97 -4.79
CA ALA A 19 1.91 -10.76 -3.68
C ALA A 19 2.94 -10.92 -2.57
N HIS A 20 4.19 -11.17 -2.93
CA HIS A 20 5.25 -11.31 -1.94
C HIS A 20 5.49 -9.98 -1.20
N VAL A 21 5.44 -8.87 -1.94
CA VAL A 21 5.59 -7.56 -1.31
C VAL A 21 4.46 -7.33 -0.32
N GLN A 22 3.23 -7.65 -0.73
CA GLN A 22 2.10 -7.47 0.18
C GLN A 22 2.24 -8.32 1.43
N ASP A 23 2.68 -9.56 1.28
CA ASP A 23 2.90 -10.43 2.43
C ASP A 23 3.91 -9.80 3.39
N PHE A 24 4.96 -9.22 2.84
CA PHE A 24 5.96 -8.54 3.67
C PHE A 24 5.35 -7.36 4.40
N LEU A 25 4.58 -6.53 3.68
CA LEU A 25 3.94 -5.38 4.31
C LEU A 25 3.01 -5.82 5.44
N ASN A 26 2.37 -6.96 5.28
CA ASN A 26 1.46 -7.47 6.30
C ASN A 26 2.17 -7.88 7.57
N THR A 27 3.48 -8.14 7.51
CA THR A 27 4.24 -8.50 8.70
C THR A 27 4.66 -7.28 9.51
N ILE A 28 4.53 -6.08 8.95
CA ILE A 28 4.95 -4.86 9.63
C ILE A 28 3.80 -4.35 10.48
N PRO A 29 4.02 -4.15 11.79
CA PRO A 29 2.95 -3.64 12.64
C PRO A 29 2.46 -2.28 12.18
N ILE A 30 1.19 -2.02 12.42
CA ILE A 30 0.59 -0.76 12.06
C ILE A 30 1.05 0.31 13.04
N ASN A 31 1.45 1.44 12.48
CA ASN A 31 1.84 2.58 13.29
C ASN A 31 0.60 3.43 13.54
N HIS A 32 0.12 3.40 14.75
CA HIS A 32 -1.04 4.19 15.14
C HIS A 32 -0.56 5.53 15.64
N GLU A 33 -0.19 6.38 14.70
CA GLU A 33 0.26 7.69 15.08
C GLU A 33 -0.86 8.51 15.65
N ARG A 34 -0.52 9.32 16.62
CA ARG A 34 -1.50 10.15 17.25
C ARG A 34 -1.10 11.58 17.16
N ASP A 35 -1.96 12.44 17.62
CA ASP A 35 -1.66 13.84 17.84
C ASP A 35 -1.34 14.60 16.58
N GLY A 36 -1.79 14.10 15.47
CA GLY A 36 -1.64 14.81 14.22
C GLY A 36 -0.20 14.99 13.80
N VAL A 37 0.70 14.22 14.37
CA VAL A 37 2.09 14.30 13.95
C VAL A 37 2.23 13.49 12.70
N ASP A 38 2.29 14.19 11.59
CA ASP A 38 2.37 13.54 10.31
C ASP A 38 3.80 13.49 9.85
N THR A 39 4.55 12.58 10.42
CA THR A 39 5.87 12.35 9.88
C THR A 39 5.76 11.14 8.99
N ILE A 40 6.06 11.33 7.73
CA ILE A 40 6.07 10.22 6.79
C ILE A 40 7.47 9.67 6.78
N LYS A 41 7.61 8.45 7.27
CA LYS A 41 8.93 7.84 7.35
C LYS A 41 9.33 7.30 6.00
N SER A 42 10.63 7.38 5.72
CA SER A 42 11.18 6.79 4.50
C SER A 42 11.10 5.28 4.55
N PRO A 43 11.22 4.61 3.40
CA PRO A 43 11.28 3.15 3.40
C PRO A 43 12.34 2.60 4.33
N LEU A 44 13.49 3.25 4.38
CA LEU A 44 14.57 2.80 5.27
C LEU A 44 14.13 2.82 6.73
N ARG A 45 13.49 3.91 7.15
CA ARG A 45 13.04 4.02 8.54
C ARG A 45 11.92 3.03 8.84
N VAL A 46 11.03 2.81 7.89
CA VAL A 46 9.95 1.84 8.09
C VAL A 46 10.54 0.46 8.38
N VAL A 47 11.52 0.06 7.58
CA VAL A 47 12.15 -1.24 7.76
C VAL A 47 12.88 -1.32 9.09
N ARG A 48 13.62 -0.26 9.44
CA ARG A 48 14.41 -0.25 10.65
C ARG A 48 13.58 -0.16 11.91
N GLU A 49 12.53 0.64 11.88
CA GLU A 49 11.65 0.81 13.04
C GLU A 49 10.55 -0.24 13.09
N ASN A 50 10.33 -0.93 12.01
CA ASN A 50 9.37 -2.03 11.93
C ASN A 50 7.96 -1.61 12.33
N ASN A 51 7.52 -0.48 11.79
CA ASN A 51 6.12 -0.08 11.87
C ASN A 51 5.83 0.90 10.74
N ALA A 52 4.56 0.99 10.36
CA ALA A 52 4.16 1.83 9.25
C ALA A 52 2.67 2.10 9.30
N HIS A 53 2.26 3.31 8.91
CA HIS A 53 0.85 3.51 8.61
C HIS A 53 0.67 3.41 7.08
N CYS A 54 -0.56 3.61 6.61
CA CYS A 54 -0.90 3.22 5.25
C CYS A 54 -0.04 3.89 4.18
N ILE A 55 0.24 5.19 4.34
CA ILE A 55 1.02 5.88 3.32
C ILE A 55 2.48 5.41 3.34
N GLU A 56 3.01 5.17 4.53
CA GLU A 56 4.38 4.69 4.64
C GLU A 56 4.55 3.32 4.02
N ALA A 57 3.57 2.45 4.24
CA ALA A 57 3.61 1.11 3.67
C ALA A 57 3.46 1.17 2.15
N ALA A 58 2.61 2.07 1.65
CA ALA A 58 2.44 2.21 0.21
C ALA A 58 3.75 2.67 -0.44
N ILE A 59 4.42 3.62 0.20
CA ILE A 59 5.70 4.11 -0.33
C ILE A 59 6.74 2.99 -0.32
N LEU A 60 6.83 2.24 0.76
CA LEU A 60 7.76 1.12 0.83
C LEU A 60 7.43 0.08 -0.23
N GLY A 61 6.15 -0.25 -0.38
CA GLY A 61 5.75 -1.21 -1.38
C GLY A 61 6.08 -0.76 -2.80
N ALA A 62 5.81 0.50 -3.11
CA ALA A 62 6.14 1.05 -4.41
C ALA A 62 7.65 1.01 -4.64
N TYR A 63 8.43 1.31 -3.61
CA TYR A 63 9.87 1.26 -3.73
C TYR A 63 10.35 -0.16 -4.05
N ILE A 64 9.86 -1.16 -3.31
CA ILE A 64 10.29 -2.54 -3.56
C ILE A 64 9.90 -2.98 -4.96
N LEU A 65 8.66 -2.64 -5.38
CA LEU A 65 8.23 -2.98 -6.72
C LEU A 65 9.14 -2.35 -7.78
N SER A 66 9.63 -1.14 -7.52
CA SER A 66 10.49 -0.47 -8.48
C SER A 66 11.81 -1.21 -8.68
N LEU A 67 12.24 -1.97 -7.70
CA LEU A 67 13.46 -2.77 -7.82
C LEU A 67 13.25 -3.95 -8.76
N HIS A 68 12.00 -4.29 -9.05
CA HIS A 68 11.66 -5.42 -9.90
C HIS A 68 10.99 -5.01 -11.19
N GLY A 69 11.19 -3.75 -11.59
CA GLY A 69 10.74 -3.29 -12.88
C GLY A 69 9.34 -2.69 -12.93
N TYR A 70 8.65 -2.59 -11.82
CA TYR A 70 7.34 -1.96 -11.76
C TYR A 70 7.52 -0.45 -11.54
N PRO A 71 6.78 0.39 -12.26
CA PRO A 71 6.84 1.82 -11.96
C PRO A 71 6.39 2.09 -10.53
N PRO A 72 7.11 2.94 -9.79
CA PRO A 72 6.71 3.27 -8.41
C PRO A 72 5.55 4.27 -8.44
N LEU A 73 4.34 3.76 -8.23
CA LEU A 73 3.13 4.56 -8.29
C LEU A 73 2.47 4.61 -6.94
N LEU A 74 1.88 5.76 -6.64
CA LEU A 74 1.08 5.95 -5.43
C LEU A 74 -0.23 6.60 -5.83
N MET A 75 -1.28 6.22 -5.14
CA MET A 75 -2.59 6.80 -5.37
C MET A 75 -3.25 7.12 -4.04
N TYR A 76 -3.69 8.36 -3.92
CA TYR A 76 -4.35 8.84 -2.73
C TYR A 76 -5.85 8.81 -2.96
N LEU A 77 -6.54 8.07 -2.11
CA LEU A 77 -7.99 7.93 -2.22
C LEU A 77 -8.61 8.72 -1.08
N LYS A 78 -9.37 9.74 -1.44
CA LYS A 78 -9.96 10.60 -0.45
C LYS A 78 -11.45 10.30 -0.33
N ALA A 79 -11.87 10.01 0.89
CA ALA A 79 -13.27 9.74 1.15
C ALA A 79 -14.03 11.05 1.21
N SER A 80 -15.19 11.10 0.55
CA SER A 80 -15.92 12.35 0.45
C SER A 80 -16.58 12.74 1.75
N ARG A 81 -16.98 11.79 2.56
CA ARG A 81 -17.70 12.10 3.78
C ARG A 81 -17.05 11.61 5.01
N GLN A 82 -16.33 10.55 4.93
CA GLN A 82 -15.69 10.00 6.08
C GLN A 82 -14.33 10.57 6.15
N ASP A 83 -13.80 10.61 7.29
CA ASP A 83 -12.52 11.09 7.45
C ASP A 83 -11.46 10.14 7.13
N PHE A 84 -11.70 9.26 6.27
CA PHE A 84 -10.89 8.10 6.06
C PHE A 84 -10.25 8.16 4.71
N ASP A 85 -9.06 8.68 4.69
CA ASP A 85 -8.26 8.74 3.49
C ASP A 85 -7.39 7.49 3.43
N HIS A 86 -7.08 7.07 2.22
CA HIS A 86 -6.32 5.85 2.05
C HIS A 86 -5.33 6.02 0.92
N VAL A 87 -4.16 5.42 1.06
CA VAL A 87 -3.12 5.48 0.03
C VAL A 87 -2.78 4.06 -0.37
N ILE A 88 -2.74 3.82 -1.66
CA ILE A 88 -2.40 2.51 -2.20
C ILE A 88 -1.24 2.67 -3.17
N ALA A 89 -0.57 1.56 -3.44
CA ALA A 89 0.47 1.50 -4.44
C ALA A 89 -0.03 0.62 -5.58
N PRO A 90 -0.59 1.22 -6.63
CA PRO A 90 -1.09 0.42 -7.74
C PRO A 90 0.06 -0.13 -8.58
N PHE A 91 -0.19 -1.27 -9.20
CA PHE A 91 0.76 -1.87 -10.11
C PHE A 91 0.00 -2.50 -11.27
N LYS A 92 0.70 -2.69 -12.37
CA LYS A 92 0.07 -3.27 -13.55
C LYS A 92 0.84 -4.52 -13.94
N GLU A 93 0.11 -5.59 -14.19
CA GLU A 93 0.73 -6.86 -14.54
C GLU A 93 -0.10 -7.52 -15.62
N ARG A 94 0.52 -7.84 -16.74
CA ARG A 94 -0.13 -8.47 -17.87
C ARG A 94 -1.33 -7.67 -18.38
N GLY A 95 -1.24 -6.35 -18.26
CA GLY A 95 -2.31 -5.47 -18.73
C GLY A 95 -3.40 -5.22 -17.72
N PHE A 96 -3.30 -5.78 -16.52
CA PHE A 96 -4.34 -5.61 -15.48
C PHE A 96 -3.76 -4.90 -14.28
N TRP A 97 -4.61 -4.12 -13.62
CA TRP A 97 -4.22 -3.34 -12.45
C TRP A 97 -4.53 -4.06 -11.16
N GLY A 98 -3.61 -3.99 -10.23
CA GLY A 98 -3.80 -4.41 -8.85
C GLY A 98 -3.26 -3.34 -7.94
N ALA A 99 -3.23 -3.61 -6.64
CA ALA A 99 -2.75 -2.61 -5.69
C ALA A 99 -2.22 -3.24 -4.42
N LEU A 100 -1.13 -2.68 -3.92
CA LEU A 100 -0.64 -2.95 -2.58
C LEU A 100 -1.29 -1.98 -1.62
N SER A 101 -1.60 -2.46 -0.44
CA SER A 101 -2.28 -1.62 0.53
C SER A 101 -2.09 -2.18 1.93
N LYS A 102 -1.96 -1.29 2.91
CA LYS A 102 -1.89 -1.69 4.30
C LYS A 102 -2.88 -0.87 5.09
N THR A 103 -3.83 -1.55 5.73
CA THR A 103 -4.89 -0.88 6.45
C THR A 103 -5.45 -1.84 7.48
N ASN A 104 -6.18 -1.30 8.45
CA ASN A 104 -6.93 -2.10 9.40
C ASN A 104 -8.17 -2.72 8.79
N HIS A 105 -8.60 -2.21 7.63
CA HIS A 105 -9.82 -2.69 7.00
C HIS A 105 -9.49 -3.76 5.98
N ALA A 106 -9.84 -4.99 6.28
CA ALA A 106 -9.48 -6.12 5.43
C ALA A 106 -9.96 -5.94 4.00
N VAL A 107 -11.14 -5.35 3.82
CA VAL A 107 -11.69 -5.19 2.46
C VAL A 107 -10.93 -4.19 1.62
N LEU A 108 -10.09 -3.36 2.23
CA LEU A 108 -9.34 -2.35 1.50
C LEU A 108 -7.87 -2.73 1.31
N ARG A 109 -7.53 -3.97 1.62
CA ARG A 109 -6.15 -4.40 1.45
C ARG A 109 -5.87 -4.75 0.00
N TYR A 110 -4.98 -5.62 -0.20
CA TYR A 110 -4.45 -6.01 -1.49
C TYR A 110 -5.53 -6.24 -2.55
N ARG A 111 -5.23 -5.83 -3.79
CA ARG A 111 -6.06 -6.18 -4.95
C ARG A 111 -5.20 -6.91 -5.96
N GLU A 112 -5.67 -8.08 -6.37
CA GLU A 112 -5.02 -8.84 -7.43
C GLU A 112 -5.07 -8.06 -8.73
N PRO A 113 -4.11 -8.29 -9.65
CA PRO A 113 -4.10 -7.56 -10.91
C PRO A 113 -5.14 -8.15 -11.88
N VAL A 114 -6.39 -7.79 -11.66
CA VAL A 114 -7.51 -8.27 -12.47
C VAL A 114 -8.36 -7.13 -13.03
N TYR A 115 -8.03 -5.89 -12.73
CA TYR A 115 -8.83 -4.76 -13.16
C TYR A 115 -8.26 -4.16 -14.43
N LYS A 116 -9.11 -3.97 -15.43
CA LYS A 116 -8.66 -3.50 -16.73
C LYS A 116 -8.21 -2.06 -16.72
N THR A 117 -8.79 -1.25 -15.85
CA THR A 117 -8.45 0.16 -15.78
C THR A 117 -8.22 0.56 -14.33
N ILE A 118 -7.53 1.68 -14.17
CA ILE A 118 -7.36 2.28 -12.85
C ILE A 118 -8.72 2.60 -12.24
N ARG A 119 -9.66 3.03 -13.08
CA ARG A 119 -11.00 3.35 -12.58
C ARG A 119 -11.66 2.13 -11.96
N GLU A 120 -11.56 0.98 -12.62
CA GLU A 120 -12.14 -0.24 -12.05
C GLU A 120 -11.49 -0.62 -10.74
N LEU A 121 -10.17 -0.48 -10.67
CA LEU A 121 -9.45 -0.76 -9.44
C LEU A 121 -9.95 0.14 -8.32
N VAL A 122 -10.03 1.42 -8.58
CA VAL A 122 -10.47 2.39 -7.57
C VAL A 122 -11.90 2.11 -7.16
N MET A 123 -12.76 1.80 -8.11
CA MET A 123 -14.15 1.52 -7.79
C MET A 123 -14.31 0.28 -6.94
N SER A 124 -13.40 -0.69 -7.08
CA SER A 124 -13.47 -1.86 -6.23
C SER A 124 -13.32 -1.50 -4.76
N LEU A 125 -12.53 -0.46 -4.47
CA LEU A 125 -12.32 -0.01 -3.11
C LEU A 125 -13.45 0.88 -2.63
N PHE A 126 -13.86 1.84 -3.46
CA PHE A 126 -14.93 2.74 -3.10
C PHE A 126 -16.29 2.05 -3.08
N HIS A 127 -16.44 1.02 -3.88
CA HIS A 127 -17.70 0.30 -3.91
C HIS A 127 -17.99 -0.33 -2.56
N HIS A 128 -16.98 -0.91 -1.94
CA HIS A 128 -17.15 -1.48 -0.60
C HIS A 128 -17.54 -0.41 0.40
N GLN A 129 -16.89 0.73 0.34
CA GLN A 129 -17.22 1.82 1.24
C GLN A 129 -18.62 2.36 0.98
N SER A 130 -18.96 2.52 -0.29
CA SER A 130 -20.28 3.00 -0.64
C SER A 130 -21.34 2.04 -0.19
N TYR A 131 -21.11 0.77 -0.35
CA TYR A 131 -22.07 -0.24 0.05
C TYR A 131 -22.32 -0.20 1.54
N ILE A 132 -21.25 -0.15 2.32
CA ILE A 132 -21.37 -0.08 3.77
C ILE A 132 -22.10 1.19 4.16
N HIS A 133 -21.78 2.28 3.52
CA HIS A 133 -22.39 3.56 3.83
C HIS A 133 -23.88 3.55 3.51
N GLU A 134 -24.25 3.00 2.38
CA GLU A 134 -25.64 2.92 1.99
C GLU A 134 -26.44 2.07 2.96
N ASN A 135 -25.84 1.04 3.47
CA ASN A 135 -26.53 0.17 4.40
C ASN A 135 -26.73 0.82 5.76
N THR A 136 -26.00 1.88 6.05
CA THR A 136 -26.15 2.59 7.31
C THR A 136 -27.07 3.78 7.17
N THR A 137 -27.44 4.13 5.98
CA THR A 137 -28.38 5.18 5.79
C THR A 137 -29.77 4.62 5.61
#